data_5d8aba7ae1ee2ef9d4ea5d4bf468b2d7
#
_entry.id   5d8aba7ae1ee2ef9d4ea5d4bf468b2d7
#
_cell.length_a   1.000
_cell.length_b   1.000
_cell.length_c   1.000
_cell.angle_alpha   90.00
_cell.angle_beta   90.00
_cell.angle_gamma   90.00
#
_symmetry.space_group_name_H-M   'P 1'
#
loop_
_entity.id
_entity.type
_entity.pdbx_description
1 polymer ?
#
loop_
_entity_poly.entity_id
_entity_poly.type
_entity_poly.pdbx_seq_one_letter_code
_entity_poly.pdbx_strand_id
1 'polypeptide(L)'
;MPRPVTLFTGQWADLPFEVICAKAKSFGYDGIEVACWGDHFEVDKALSNERYIKSRLDVLAQHGLQCYAISNHLVGQAVCDNIDVRHKSILPARIWGDGKEDGVRTRAAAEMMNTARAAAKLGVKVVAGFTGSSIWPYLYSFPPNPPELVPNGYRHFAEMWNPILNVFDEVGVRFALEAHPTEIAFDIASAEAAVLALGSRKSFGFNYDPSHFVYQNVDYVGFIQKFADRIYHVHMKDAYLSPRPTEAGVFGGHIDFGDARRAWDFRSLGRGSVDFEAVMRALNDAGYTGPLSVEWEDGKMDREHGAREACAFVRRLDFPTSAIAFDAAFERK
;
A
#
# COMPACT_ATOMS: atom_id res chain seq x y z
N MET A 1 15.90 16.85 -6.39
CA MET A 1 14.59 17.49 -6.66
C MET A 1 13.63 16.96 -5.60
N PRO A 2 12.64 17.73 -5.15
CA PRO A 2 11.63 17.20 -4.23
C PRO A 2 10.91 16.01 -4.85
N ARG A 3 10.46 15.09 -4.02
CA ARG A 3 9.69 13.90 -4.44
C ARG A 3 8.31 14.30 -4.95
N PRO A 4 7.75 13.61 -5.95
CA PRO A 4 6.36 13.83 -6.33
C PRO A 4 5.42 13.51 -5.16
N VAL A 5 4.43 14.36 -4.93
CA VAL A 5 3.36 14.10 -3.96
C VAL A 5 2.13 13.64 -4.73
N THR A 6 1.67 12.42 -4.46
CA THR A 6 0.56 11.79 -5.16
C THR A 6 -0.62 11.52 -4.23
N LEU A 7 -1.81 11.38 -4.81
CA LEU A 7 -3.02 10.96 -4.09
C LEU A 7 -3.36 9.53 -4.49
N PHE A 8 -3.51 8.64 -3.52
CA PHE A 8 -4.11 7.33 -3.75
C PHE A 8 -5.62 7.47 -3.96
N THR A 9 -6.12 6.90 -5.05
CA THR A 9 -7.52 7.09 -5.43
C THR A 9 -8.49 6.06 -4.85
N GLY A 10 -8.01 5.13 -4.04
CA GLY A 10 -8.79 4.04 -3.47
C GLY A 10 -9.99 4.49 -2.64
N GLN A 11 -9.81 5.50 -1.81
CA GLN A 11 -10.85 6.09 -0.95
C GLN A 11 -11.81 7.03 -1.71
N TRP A 12 -11.59 7.18 -3.02
CA TRP A 12 -12.36 8.07 -3.92
C TRP A 12 -13.09 7.29 -5.01
N ALA A 13 -13.16 5.95 -4.90
CA ALA A 13 -13.74 5.08 -5.93
C ALA A 13 -15.25 5.23 -6.13
N ASP A 14 -15.90 6.03 -5.31
CA ASP A 14 -17.27 6.52 -5.49
C ASP A 14 -17.39 7.64 -6.54
N LEU A 15 -16.28 8.24 -6.95
CA LEU A 15 -16.22 9.30 -7.96
C LEU A 15 -15.71 8.75 -9.30
N PRO A 16 -16.17 9.32 -10.43
CA PRO A 16 -15.56 9.04 -11.73
C PRO A 16 -14.06 9.43 -11.77
N PHE A 17 -13.27 8.69 -12.54
CA PHE A 17 -11.82 8.90 -12.66
C PHE A 17 -11.44 10.35 -13.03
N GLU A 18 -12.13 10.95 -14.00
CA GLU A 18 -11.88 12.33 -14.40
C GLU A 18 -12.13 13.33 -13.27
N VAL A 19 -13.17 13.08 -12.46
CA VAL A 19 -13.52 13.93 -11.32
C VAL A 19 -12.43 13.90 -10.26
N ILE A 20 -11.93 12.72 -9.91
CA ILE A 20 -10.84 12.63 -8.91
C ILE A 20 -9.54 13.22 -9.45
N CYS A 21 -9.23 13.08 -10.74
CA CYS A 21 -8.08 13.75 -11.35
C CYS A 21 -8.17 15.27 -11.23
N ALA A 22 -9.33 15.85 -11.57
CA ALA A 22 -9.56 17.30 -11.41
C ALA A 22 -9.39 17.75 -9.95
N LYS A 23 -9.94 16.99 -8.99
CA LYS A 23 -9.82 17.28 -7.56
C LYS A 23 -8.37 17.17 -7.09
N ALA A 24 -7.66 16.09 -7.40
CA ALA A 24 -6.25 15.90 -7.02
C ALA A 24 -5.39 17.06 -7.51
N LYS A 25 -5.58 17.50 -8.76
CA LYS A 25 -4.90 18.68 -9.27
C LYS A 25 -5.24 19.94 -8.49
N SER A 26 -6.52 20.17 -8.18
CA SER A 26 -6.96 21.34 -7.42
C SER A 26 -6.45 21.37 -5.97
N PHE A 27 -6.14 20.19 -5.41
CA PHE A 27 -5.53 20.04 -4.08
C PHE A 27 -4.03 20.24 -4.08
N GLY A 28 -3.38 20.27 -5.26
CA GLY A 28 -1.97 20.54 -5.42
C GLY A 28 -1.11 19.30 -5.64
N TYR A 29 -1.67 18.14 -5.91
CA TYR A 29 -0.92 16.91 -6.19
C TYR A 29 -0.21 16.94 -7.55
N ASP A 30 0.94 16.28 -7.65
CA ASP A 30 1.73 16.13 -8.89
C ASP A 30 1.24 14.94 -9.72
N GLY A 31 0.58 13.98 -9.07
CA GLY A 31 0.12 12.78 -9.71
C GLY A 31 -0.84 11.99 -8.82
N ILE A 32 -1.14 10.79 -9.27
CA ILE A 32 -2.01 9.86 -8.57
C ILE A 32 -1.43 8.45 -8.56
N GLU A 33 -1.80 7.70 -7.56
CA GLU A 33 -1.77 6.26 -7.50
C GLU A 33 -3.17 5.75 -7.80
N VAL A 34 -3.32 4.91 -8.82
CA VAL A 34 -4.64 4.58 -9.37
C VAL A 34 -5.15 3.25 -8.84
N ALA A 35 -6.30 3.26 -8.20
CA ALA A 35 -6.98 2.06 -7.73
C ALA A 35 -7.51 1.21 -8.90
N CYS A 36 -7.33 -0.12 -8.83
CA CYS A 36 -7.89 -1.08 -9.79
C CYS A 36 -9.35 -1.46 -9.44
N TRP A 37 -10.11 -0.51 -8.91
CA TRP A 37 -11.54 -0.66 -8.61
C TRP A 37 -12.30 0.65 -8.83
N GLY A 38 -13.62 0.58 -8.77
CA GLY A 38 -14.48 1.69 -9.19
C GLY A 38 -14.36 1.93 -10.69
N ASP A 39 -14.48 3.20 -11.11
CA ASP A 39 -14.26 3.63 -12.51
C ASP A 39 -12.77 3.93 -12.79
N HIS A 40 -11.88 3.74 -11.82
CA HIS A 40 -10.54 4.30 -11.94
C HIS A 40 -9.66 3.52 -12.91
N PHE A 41 -9.51 2.20 -12.71
CA PHE A 41 -8.72 1.38 -13.63
C PHE A 41 -9.24 -0.06 -13.70
N GLU A 42 -9.66 -0.48 -14.89
CA GLU A 42 -10.16 -1.82 -15.14
C GLU A 42 -9.08 -2.64 -15.88
N VAL A 43 -8.52 -3.62 -15.18
CA VAL A 43 -7.41 -4.45 -15.67
C VAL A 43 -7.76 -5.16 -16.99
N ASP A 44 -8.95 -5.75 -17.10
CA ASP A 44 -9.40 -6.45 -18.30
C ASP A 44 -9.48 -5.51 -19.51
N LYS A 45 -10.02 -4.30 -19.32
CA LYS A 45 -10.09 -3.30 -20.39
C LYS A 45 -8.70 -2.81 -20.79
N ALA A 46 -7.80 -2.66 -19.83
CA ALA A 46 -6.43 -2.25 -20.10
C ALA A 46 -5.68 -3.27 -20.98
N LEU A 47 -5.98 -4.57 -20.82
CA LEU A 47 -5.34 -5.62 -21.60
C LEU A 47 -5.97 -5.80 -22.98
N SER A 48 -7.28 -5.66 -23.09
CA SER A 48 -8.05 -5.95 -24.31
C SER A 48 -8.29 -4.74 -25.20
N ASN A 49 -8.11 -3.51 -24.72
CA ASN A 49 -8.49 -2.30 -25.43
C ASN A 49 -7.43 -1.19 -25.27
N GLU A 50 -6.62 -0.97 -26.29
CA GLU A 50 -5.59 0.08 -26.29
C GLU A 50 -6.18 1.49 -26.17
N ARG A 51 -7.39 1.73 -26.68
CA ARG A 51 -8.06 3.03 -26.51
C ARG A 51 -8.39 3.33 -25.06
N TYR A 52 -8.59 2.29 -24.24
CA TYR A 52 -8.83 2.47 -22.81
C TYR A 52 -7.59 3.03 -22.10
N ILE A 53 -6.40 2.44 -22.33
CA ILE A 53 -5.14 2.97 -21.79
C ILE A 53 -4.93 4.41 -22.23
N LYS A 54 -5.09 4.67 -23.54
CA LYS A 54 -4.96 6.03 -24.07
C LYS A 54 -5.92 7.01 -23.39
N SER A 55 -7.18 6.63 -23.17
CA SER A 55 -8.15 7.51 -22.51
C SER A 55 -7.75 7.86 -21.08
N ARG A 56 -7.18 6.91 -20.31
CA ARG A 56 -6.69 7.18 -18.95
C ARG A 56 -5.49 8.14 -18.97
N LEU A 57 -4.55 7.92 -19.89
CA LEU A 57 -3.40 8.81 -20.07
C LEU A 57 -3.81 10.21 -20.54
N ASP A 58 -4.78 10.33 -21.44
CA ASP A 58 -5.30 11.61 -21.92
C ASP A 58 -5.94 12.42 -20.77
N VAL A 59 -6.72 11.78 -19.88
CA VAL A 59 -7.29 12.43 -18.69
C VAL A 59 -6.18 12.91 -17.75
N LEU A 60 -5.17 12.09 -17.49
CA LEU A 60 -4.03 12.50 -16.66
C LEU A 60 -3.30 13.70 -17.25
N ALA A 61 -3.02 13.66 -18.56
CA ALA A 61 -2.34 14.74 -19.27
C ALA A 61 -3.15 16.04 -19.25
N GLN A 62 -4.47 15.96 -19.43
CA GLN A 62 -5.40 17.11 -19.38
C GLN A 62 -5.31 17.85 -18.03
N HIS A 63 -5.12 17.12 -16.93
CA HIS A 63 -4.98 17.68 -15.60
C HIS A 63 -3.52 17.93 -15.19
N GLY A 64 -2.54 17.62 -16.05
CA GLY A 64 -1.11 17.73 -15.73
C GLY A 64 -0.72 16.86 -14.53
N LEU A 65 -1.26 15.65 -14.46
CA LEU A 65 -0.96 14.64 -13.45
C LEU A 65 -0.16 13.49 -14.06
N GLN A 66 0.63 12.79 -13.23
CA GLN A 66 1.32 11.57 -13.60
C GLN A 66 0.80 10.38 -12.78
N CYS A 67 0.83 9.17 -13.36
CA CYS A 67 0.56 7.94 -12.64
C CYS A 67 1.90 7.27 -12.30
N TYR A 68 2.17 7.05 -11.02
CA TYR A 68 3.42 6.45 -10.56
C TYR A 68 3.26 5.00 -10.12
N ALA A 69 2.07 4.62 -9.68
CA ALA A 69 1.70 3.27 -9.28
C ALA A 69 0.23 3.01 -9.61
N ILE A 70 -0.12 1.74 -9.81
CA ILE A 70 -1.51 1.27 -9.71
C ILE A 70 -1.62 0.33 -8.51
N SER A 71 -2.83 0.20 -7.97
CA SER A 71 -3.04 -0.53 -6.71
C SER A 71 -4.17 -1.52 -6.82
N ASN A 72 -3.90 -2.78 -6.48
CA ASN A 72 -4.90 -3.84 -6.51
C ASN A 72 -4.96 -4.63 -5.20
N HIS A 73 -5.17 -3.90 -4.09
CA HIS A 73 -5.26 -4.45 -2.73
C HIS A 73 -6.38 -5.48 -2.61
N LEU A 74 -7.58 -5.13 -3.06
CA LEU A 74 -8.79 -5.92 -2.85
C LEU A 74 -8.70 -7.32 -3.46
N VAL A 75 -8.15 -7.43 -4.67
CA VAL A 75 -7.98 -8.73 -5.33
C VAL A 75 -6.76 -9.47 -4.79
N GLY A 76 -5.67 -8.75 -4.53
CA GLY A 76 -4.46 -9.34 -3.93
C GLY A 76 -4.74 -10.04 -2.60
N GLN A 77 -5.60 -9.46 -1.75
CA GLN A 77 -6.08 -10.06 -0.50
C GLN A 77 -6.57 -11.51 -0.69
N ALA A 78 -7.31 -11.75 -1.74
CA ALA A 78 -7.93 -13.05 -1.99
C ALA A 78 -6.97 -14.13 -2.52
N VAL A 79 -5.69 -13.82 -2.76
CA VAL A 79 -4.72 -14.80 -3.27
C VAL A 79 -4.36 -15.83 -2.20
N CYS A 80 -4.12 -15.40 -0.95
CA CYS A 80 -3.72 -16.29 0.14
C CYS A 80 -4.69 -16.33 1.33
N ASP A 81 -5.73 -15.50 1.36
CA ASP A 81 -6.70 -15.52 2.46
C ASP A 81 -7.50 -16.82 2.51
N ASN A 82 -7.98 -17.13 3.70
CA ASN A 82 -9.06 -18.09 3.90
C ASN A 82 -10.37 -17.42 3.46
N ILE A 83 -10.83 -17.75 2.27
CA ILE A 83 -11.96 -17.07 1.61
C ILE A 83 -13.26 -17.28 2.39
N ASP A 84 -13.92 -16.18 2.73
CA ASP A 84 -15.22 -16.18 3.40
C ASP A 84 -16.16 -15.08 2.84
N VAL A 85 -17.33 -14.94 3.48
CA VAL A 85 -18.38 -14.00 3.05
C VAL A 85 -17.92 -12.53 2.95
N ARG A 86 -16.91 -12.10 3.70
CA ARG A 86 -16.37 -10.73 3.67
C ARG A 86 -15.76 -10.38 2.32
N HIS A 87 -15.12 -11.35 1.68
CA HIS A 87 -14.49 -11.17 0.36
C HIS A 87 -15.50 -10.84 -0.74
N LYS A 88 -16.74 -11.27 -0.59
CA LYS A 88 -17.80 -10.98 -1.58
C LYS A 88 -18.03 -9.48 -1.77
N SER A 89 -17.87 -8.70 -0.72
CA SER A 89 -18.13 -7.25 -0.76
C SER A 89 -16.98 -6.44 -1.39
N ILE A 90 -15.78 -6.99 -1.42
CA ILE A 90 -14.58 -6.29 -1.92
C ILE A 90 -14.13 -6.78 -3.29
N LEU A 91 -14.53 -7.99 -3.70
CA LEU A 91 -14.10 -8.56 -4.96
C LEU A 91 -15.06 -8.25 -6.11
N PRO A 92 -14.53 -7.96 -7.31
CA PRO A 92 -15.35 -7.94 -8.51
C PRO A 92 -16.11 -9.25 -8.70
N ALA A 93 -17.35 -9.19 -9.21
CA ALA A 93 -18.20 -10.36 -9.39
C ALA A 93 -17.52 -11.48 -10.20
N ARG A 94 -16.69 -11.12 -11.20
CA ARG A 94 -15.92 -12.08 -12.02
C ARG A 94 -14.82 -12.81 -11.23
N ILE A 95 -14.29 -12.19 -10.18
CA ILE A 95 -13.29 -12.81 -9.30
C ILE A 95 -13.99 -13.65 -8.24
N TRP A 96 -15.05 -13.12 -7.63
CA TRP A 96 -15.86 -13.88 -6.67
C TRP A 96 -16.47 -15.14 -7.31
N GLY A 97 -17.11 -15.04 -8.48
CA GLY A 97 -17.73 -16.16 -9.18
C GLY A 97 -18.76 -16.87 -8.34
N ASP A 98 -18.55 -18.17 -8.11
CA ASP A 98 -19.41 -19.01 -7.26
C ASP A 98 -19.05 -18.99 -5.77
N GLY A 99 -18.04 -18.21 -5.39
CA GLY A 99 -17.57 -18.07 -4.01
C GLY A 99 -16.81 -19.28 -3.44
N LYS A 100 -16.51 -20.28 -4.27
CA LYS A 100 -15.67 -21.41 -3.84
C LYS A 100 -14.23 -20.97 -3.70
N GLU A 101 -13.63 -21.27 -2.57
CA GLU A 101 -12.32 -20.81 -2.15
C GLU A 101 -11.24 -20.99 -3.22
N ASP A 102 -11.01 -22.20 -3.71
CA ASP A 102 -10.00 -22.49 -4.74
C ASP A 102 -10.25 -21.72 -6.04
N GLY A 103 -11.52 -21.58 -6.43
CA GLY A 103 -11.92 -20.84 -7.62
C GLY A 103 -11.66 -19.35 -7.46
N VAL A 104 -11.95 -18.78 -6.29
CA VAL A 104 -11.67 -17.35 -5.99
C VAL A 104 -10.19 -17.09 -6.02
N ARG A 105 -9.38 -17.89 -5.30
CA ARG A 105 -7.91 -17.77 -5.28
C ARG A 105 -7.29 -17.86 -6.67
N THR A 106 -7.73 -18.85 -7.47
CA THR A 106 -7.23 -19.02 -8.84
C THR A 106 -7.51 -17.79 -9.71
N ARG A 107 -8.74 -17.25 -9.63
CA ARG A 107 -9.10 -16.05 -10.39
C ARG A 107 -8.39 -14.80 -9.88
N ALA A 108 -8.20 -14.68 -8.57
CA ALA A 108 -7.44 -13.59 -7.96
C ALA A 108 -5.97 -13.63 -8.39
N ALA A 109 -5.32 -14.80 -8.36
CA ALA A 109 -3.95 -14.96 -8.85
C ALA A 109 -3.80 -14.58 -10.33
N ALA A 110 -4.72 -15.03 -11.18
CA ALA A 110 -4.74 -14.67 -12.60
C ALA A 110 -4.92 -13.15 -12.80
N GLU A 111 -5.77 -12.52 -11.99
CA GLU A 111 -5.97 -11.07 -12.05
C GLU A 111 -4.72 -10.30 -11.60
N MET A 112 -4.00 -10.76 -10.58
CA MET A 112 -2.74 -10.12 -10.16
C MET A 112 -1.66 -10.24 -11.24
N MET A 113 -1.57 -11.36 -11.95
CA MET A 113 -0.71 -11.49 -13.15
C MET A 113 -1.11 -10.49 -14.24
N ASN A 114 -2.41 -10.33 -14.47
CA ASN A 114 -2.95 -9.38 -15.44
C ASN A 114 -2.72 -7.93 -15.01
N THR A 115 -2.79 -7.64 -13.70
CA THR A 115 -2.46 -6.32 -13.15
C THR A 115 -1.02 -5.93 -13.46
N ALA A 116 -0.07 -6.85 -13.35
CA ALA A 116 1.33 -6.60 -13.73
C ALA A 116 1.46 -6.23 -15.22
N ARG A 117 0.79 -7.00 -16.11
CA ARG A 117 0.78 -6.72 -17.56
C ARG A 117 0.12 -5.38 -17.90
N ALA A 118 -0.99 -5.06 -17.21
CA ALA A 118 -1.70 -3.79 -17.37
C ALA A 118 -0.86 -2.60 -16.89
N ALA A 119 -0.14 -2.75 -15.76
CA ALA A 119 0.81 -1.75 -15.27
C ALA A 119 1.90 -1.47 -16.31
N ALA A 120 2.50 -2.51 -16.89
CA ALA A 120 3.50 -2.37 -17.94
C ALA A 120 2.96 -1.65 -19.19
N LYS A 121 1.73 -1.96 -19.61
CA LYS A 121 1.06 -1.26 -20.72
C LYS A 121 0.78 0.21 -20.43
N LEU A 122 0.43 0.53 -19.18
CA LEU A 122 0.23 1.91 -18.72
C LEU A 122 1.55 2.69 -18.61
N GLY A 123 2.69 1.99 -18.63
CA GLY A 123 4.02 2.57 -18.42
C GLY A 123 4.43 2.72 -16.97
N VAL A 124 3.71 2.08 -16.05
CA VAL A 124 3.93 2.14 -14.60
C VAL A 124 4.80 0.96 -14.16
N LYS A 125 5.69 1.19 -13.19
CA LYS A 125 6.68 0.21 -12.74
C LYS A 125 6.38 -0.44 -11.39
N VAL A 126 5.35 0.02 -10.70
CA VAL A 126 4.97 -0.45 -9.38
C VAL A 126 3.48 -0.77 -9.33
N VAL A 127 3.17 -1.94 -8.78
CA VAL A 127 1.82 -2.32 -8.36
C VAL A 127 1.85 -2.45 -6.83
N ALA A 128 1.12 -1.60 -6.14
CA ALA A 128 0.87 -1.74 -4.72
C ALA A 128 -0.31 -2.69 -4.46
N GLY A 129 -0.30 -3.39 -3.34
CA GLY A 129 -1.41 -4.29 -3.04
C GLY A 129 -1.18 -5.16 -1.82
N PHE A 130 -2.16 -6.01 -1.58
CA PHE A 130 -2.16 -7.03 -0.54
C PHE A 130 -1.82 -8.41 -1.11
N THR A 131 -1.48 -9.34 -0.23
CA THR A 131 -1.19 -10.73 -0.58
C THR A 131 -2.20 -11.70 0.00
N GLY A 132 -2.92 -11.27 1.02
CA GLY A 132 -3.63 -12.13 1.94
C GLY A 132 -2.71 -13.00 2.80
N SER A 133 -3.31 -13.73 3.73
CA SER A 133 -2.58 -14.63 4.63
C SER A 133 -3.47 -15.76 5.15
N SER A 134 -3.08 -17.00 4.90
CA SER A 134 -3.77 -18.15 5.47
C SER A 134 -3.50 -18.34 6.97
N ILE A 135 -2.48 -17.65 7.51
CA ILE A 135 -2.05 -17.79 8.91
C ILE A 135 -2.38 -16.58 9.79
N TRP A 136 -2.80 -15.47 9.21
CA TRP A 136 -3.24 -14.32 10.01
C TRP A 136 -4.30 -14.65 11.09
N PRO A 137 -5.31 -15.51 10.85
CA PRO A 137 -6.30 -15.85 11.87
C PRO A 137 -5.71 -16.52 13.12
N TYR A 138 -4.47 -16.99 13.04
CA TYR A 138 -3.74 -17.63 14.14
C TYR A 138 -2.73 -16.73 14.84
N LEU A 139 -2.81 -15.41 14.61
CA LEU A 139 -1.94 -14.42 15.23
C LEU A 139 -1.92 -14.55 16.76
N TYR A 140 -3.09 -14.75 17.36
CA TYR A 140 -3.20 -15.04 18.78
C TYR A 140 -3.08 -16.54 19.00
N SER A 141 -1.94 -16.99 19.54
CA SER A 141 -1.51 -18.39 19.58
C SER A 141 -2.13 -19.20 20.74
N PHE A 142 -3.44 -19.00 21.00
CA PHE A 142 -4.19 -19.84 21.94
C PHE A 142 -5.56 -20.21 21.35
N PRO A 143 -5.91 -21.52 21.28
CA PRO A 143 -5.08 -22.71 21.64
C PRO A 143 -3.70 -22.72 20.97
N PRO A 144 -2.69 -23.41 21.53
CA PRO A 144 -1.33 -23.39 20.98
C PRO A 144 -1.29 -23.83 19.51
N ASN A 145 -0.65 -23.04 18.67
CA ASN A 145 -0.45 -23.39 17.27
C ASN A 145 0.50 -24.58 17.14
N PRO A 146 0.20 -25.58 16.30
CA PRO A 146 1.18 -26.60 15.93
C PRO A 146 2.46 -25.96 15.35
N PRO A 147 3.65 -26.49 15.64
CA PRO A 147 4.92 -25.88 15.21
C PRO A 147 5.04 -25.67 13.69
N GLU A 148 4.39 -26.51 12.89
CA GLU A 148 4.40 -26.46 11.43
C GLU A 148 3.40 -25.46 10.84
N LEU A 149 2.47 -24.91 11.60
CA LEU A 149 1.38 -24.08 11.09
C LEU A 149 1.92 -22.82 10.40
N VAL A 150 2.76 -22.07 11.09
CA VAL A 150 3.32 -20.81 10.55
C VAL A 150 4.30 -21.08 9.39
N PRO A 151 5.26 -22.03 9.51
CA PRO A 151 6.10 -22.41 8.36
C PRO A 151 5.30 -22.86 7.13
N ASN A 152 4.21 -23.61 7.32
CA ASN A 152 3.33 -24.01 6.22
C ASN A 152 2.63 -22.82 5.56
N GLY A 153 2.23 -21.81 6.35
CA GLY A 153 1.63 -20.59 5.82
C GLY A 153 2.58 -19.82 4.90
N TYR A 154 3.85 -19.66 5.29
CA TYR A 154 4.86 -19.02 4.41
C TYR A 154 5.16 -19.86 3.17
N ARG A 155 5.13 -21.19 3.26
CA ARG A 155 5.30 -22.07 2.10
C ARG A 155 4.13 -21.91 1.13
N HIS A 156 2.89 -21.94 1.64
CA HIS A 156 1.70 -21.68 0.85
C HIS A 156 1.73 -20.31 0.18
N PHE A 157 2.12 -19.28 0.90
CA PHE A 157 2.34 -17.94 0.34
C PHE A 157 3.31 -17.97 -0.84
N ALA A 158 4.45 -18.64 -0.69
CA ALA A 158 5.44 -18.75 -1.75
C ALA A 158 4.92 -19.55 -2.95
N GLU A 159 4.16 -20.62 -2.74
CA GLU A 159 3.54 -21.42 -3.80
C GLU A 159 2.55 -20.59 -4.63
N MET A 160 1.76 -19.75 -3.97
CA MET A 160 0.76 -18.91 -4.65
C MET A 160 1.39 -17.71 -5.34
N TRP A 161 2.37 -17.04 -4.70
CA TRP A 161 2.90 -15.78 -5.21
C TRP A 161 4.07 -15.93 -6.19
N ASN A 162 4.86 -17.01 -6.14
CA ASN A 162 5.95 -17.19 -7.10
C ASN A 162 5.49 -17.22 -8.56
N PRO A 163 4.40 -17.90 -8.96
CA PRO A 163 3.88 -17.82 -10.33
C PRO A 163 3.46 -16.41 -10.74
N ILE A 164 2.86 -15.64 -9.81
CA ILE A 164 2.46 -14.26 -10.04
C ILE A 164 3.71 -13.40 -10.27
N LEU A 165 4.68 -13.50 -9.38
CA LEU A 165 5.92 -12.73 -9.44
C LEU A 165 6.80 -13.08 -10.66
N ASN A 166 6.66 -14.28 -11.25
CA ASN A 166 7.29 -14.59 -12.53
C ASN A 166 6.79 -13.64 -13.62
N VAL A 167 5.49 -13.32 -13.64
CA VAL A 167 4.93 -12.36 -14.60
C VAL A 167 5.42 -10.94 -14.31
N PHE A 168 5.53 -10.56 -13.03
CA PHE A 168 6.11 -9.26 -12.65
C PHE A 168 7.55 -9.11 -13.16
N ASP A 169 8.37 -10.15 -13.00
CA ASP A 169 9.75 -10.17 -13.54
C ASP A 169 9.77 -10.09 -15.07
N GLU A 170 8.91 -10.84 -15.73
CA GLU A 170 8.78 -10.87 -17.21
C GLU A 170 8.47 -9.50 -17.79
N VAL A 171 7.55 -8.76 -17.15
CA VAL A 171 7.13 -7.44 -17.68
C VAL A 171 7.92 -6.27 -17.06
N GLY A 172 8.88 -6.53 -16.18
CA GLY A 172 9.73 -5.52 -15.53
C GLY A 172 8.96 -4.55 -14.63
N VAL A 173 7.95 -5.07 -13.92
CA VAL A 173 7.15 -4.38 -12.89
C VAL A 173 7.46 -4.97 -11.53
N ARG A 174 7.38 -4.18 -10.47
CA ARG A 174 7.59 -4.62 -9.08
C ARG A 174 6.28 -4.65 -8.33
N PHE A 175 6.10 -5.68 -7.51
CA PHE A 175 5.01 -5.75 -6.56
C PHE A 175 5.46 -5.15 -5.23
N ALA A 176 4.67 -4.25 -4.70
CA ALA A 176 4.88 -3.56 -3.43
C ALA A 176 3.78 -3.96 -2.45
N LEU A 177 4.07 -4.96 -1.57
CA LEU A 177 3.15 -5.35 -0.51
C LEU A 177 3.01 -4.23 0.51
N GLU A 178 1.81 -3.80 0.80
CA GLU A 178 1.56 -3.01 1.98
C GLU A 178 1.58 -3.91 3.21
N ALA A 179 2.60 -3.69 4.07
CA ALA A 179 2.70 -4.43 5.33
C ALA A 179 1.59 -3.98 6.28
N HIS A 180 0.62 -4.87 6.49
CA HIS A 180 -0.68 -4.53 7.07
C HIS A 180 -1.20 -5.69 7.93
N PRO A 181 -1.85 -5.46 9.08
CA PRO A 181 -2.64 -6.49 9.76
C PRO A 181 -3.61 -7.14 8.77
N THR A 182 -3.67 -8.47 8.79
CA THR A 182 -4.31 -9.40 7.87
C THR A 182 -3.40 -9.98 6.79
N GLU A 183 -2.29 -9.33 6.50
CA GLU A 183 -1.35 -9.79 5.48
C GLU A 183 -0.34 -10.79 6.01
N ILE A 184 0.40 -11.42 5.08
CA ILE A 184 1.53 -12.32 5.43
C ILE A 184 2.67 -11.56 6.12
N ALA A 185 2.79 -10.27 5.87
CA ALA A 185 3.72 -9.35 6.51
C ALA A 185 2.97 -8.17 7.14
N PHE A 186 3.10 -8.01 8.44
CA PHE A 186 2.43 -6.98 9.25
C PHE A 186 3.36 -6.30 10.26
N ASP A 187 4.59 -6.79 10.38
CA ASP A 187 5.68 -6.25 11.17
C ASP A 187 7.03 -6.57 10.52
N ILE A 188 8.14 -6.16 11.15
CA ILE A 188 9.50 -6.38 10.62
C ILE A 188 9.83 -7.88 10.52
N ALA A 189 9.45 -8.66 11.51
CA ALA A 189 9.79 -10.09 11.56
C ALA A 189 9.02 -10.89 10.49
N SER A 190 7.72 -10.64 10.35
CA SER A 190 6.89 -11.28 9.32
C SER A 190 7.27 -10.81 7.90
N ALA A 191 7.66 -9.55 7.74
CA ALA A 191 8.16 -9.02 6.46
C ALA A 191 9.48 -9.69 6.04
N GLU A 192 10.40 -9.91 6.97
CA GLU A 192 11.64 -10.66 6.70
C GLU A 192 11.35 -12.10 6.30
N ALA A 193 10.46 -12.79 7.02
CA ALA A 193 10.06 -14.15 6.70
C ALA A 193 9.39 -14.24 5.31
N ALA A 194 8.54 -13.28 4.94
CA ALA A 194 7.91 -13.22 3.63
C ALA A 194 8.95 -13.04 2.50
N VAL A 195 9.92 -12.14 2.67
CA VAL A 195 11.03 -11.96 1.72
C VAL A 195 11.83 -13.24 1.55
N LEU A 196 12.16 -13.91 2.65
CA LEU A 196 12.92 -15.17 2.63
C LEU A 196 12.13 -16.31 1.98
N ALA A 197 10.82 -16.43 2.24
CA ALA A 197 9.96 -17.44 1.64
C ALA A 197 9.92 -17.33 0.11
N LEU A 198 10.03 -16.12 -0.44
CA LEU A 198 10.09 -15.85 -1.88
C LEU A 198 11.52 -15.92 -2.46
N GLY A 199 12.51 -16.43 -1.73
CA GLY A 199 13.88 -16.49 -2.18
C GLY A 199 14.53 -15.13 -2.41
N SER A 200 14.10 -14.11 -1.70
CA SER A 200 14.60 -12.74 -1.78
C SER A 200 14.49 -12.09 -3.16
N ARG A 201 13.49 -12.46 -3.96
CA ARG A 201 13.25 -11.91 -5.30
C ARG A 201 13.16 -10.38 -5.28
N LYS A 202 13.71 -9.74 -6.30
CA LYS A 202 13.69 -8.27 -6.42
C LYS A 202 12.38 -7.71 -7.01
N SER A 203 11.53 -8.56 -7.58
CA SER A 203 10.19 -8.14 -7.97
C SER A 203 9.22 -7.98 -6.78
N PHE A 204 9.59 -8.47 -5.58
CA PHE A 204 8.82 -8.33 -4.35
C PHE A 204 9.50 -7.35 -3.40
N GLY A 205 8.76 -6.38 -2.93
CA GLY A 205 9.15 -5.40 -1.92
C GLY A 205 7.92 -4.82 -1.24
N PHE A 206 8.04 -3.60 -0.74
CA PHE A 206 7.02 -3.03 0.13
C PHE A 206 6.50 -1.68 -0.38
N ASN A 207 5.21 -1.52 -0.25
CA ASN A 207 4.55 -0.25 -0.09
C ASN A 207 4.60 0.07 1.42
N TYR A 208 5.43 1.04 1.79
CA TYR A 208 5.63 1.40 3.18
C TYR A 208 4.49 2.29 3.67
N ASP A 209 3.79 1.87 4.70
CA ASP A 209 2.78 2.65 5.40
C ASP A 209 3.05 2.66 6.92
N PRO A 210 3.46 3.79 7.51
CA PRO A 210 3.78 3.85 8.93
C PRO A 210 2.55 3.75 9.84
N SER A 211 1.36 4.05 9.32
CA SER A 211 0.14 4.08 10.13
C SER A 211 -0.21 2.71 10.71
N HIS A 212 0.09 1.64 9.94
CA HIS A 212 -0.16 0.26 10.37
C HIS A 212 0.83 -0.25 11.39
N PHE A 213 1.97 0.41 11.54
CA PHE A 213 3.00 0.05 12.51
C PHE A 213 2.85 0.80 13.83
N VAL A 214 2.47 2.09 13.79
CA VAL A 214 2.48 2.95 14.96
C VAL A 214 1.57 2.44 16.07
N TYR A 215 0.36 2.01 15.76
CA TYR A 215 -0.56 1.48 16.77
C TYR A 215 -0.22 0.07 17.24
N GLN A 216 0.57 -0.68 16.47
CA GLN A 216 1.11 -1.98 16.86
C GLN A 216 2.37 -1.87 17.73
N ASN A 217 2.89 -0.64 17.92
CA ASN A 217 4.18 -0.40 18.56
C ASN A 217 5.36 -1.10 17.83
N VAL A 218 5.29 -1.17 16.49
CA VAL A 218 6.37 -1.65 15.63
C VAL A 218 7.28 -0.50 15.25
N ASP A 219 8.59 -0.73 15.22
CA ASP A 219 9.58 0.26 14.80
C ASP A 219 9.44 0.55 13.30
N TYR A 220 8.60 1.52 12.95
CA TYR A 220 8.34 1.91 11.57
C TYR A 220 9.53 2.61 10.90
N VAL A 221 10.42 3.24 11.66
CA VAL A 221 11.67 3.81 11.13
C VAL A 221 12.68 2.69 10.83
N GLY A 222 12.84 1.76 11.76
CA GLY A 222 13.67 0.57 11.58
C GLY A 222 13.21 -0.31 10.40
N PHE A 223 11.92 -0.32 10.09
CA PHE A 223 11.42 -1.00 8.89
C PHE A 223 12.03 -0.43 7.61
N ILE A 224 12.08 0.90 7.44
CA ILE A 224 12.72 1.54 6.28
C ILE A 224 14.20 1.18 6.23
N GLN A 225 14.91 1.27 7.35
CA GLN A 225 16.34 0.97 7.43
C GLN A 225 16.63 -0.48 7.04
N LYS A 226 15.83 -1.43 7.52
CA LYS A 226 16.00 -2.86 7.25
C LYS A 226 15.71 -3.22 5.79
N PHE A 227 14.69 -2.60 5.19
CA PHE A 227 14.22 -2.91 3.85
C PHE A 227 14.49 -1.80 2.84
N ALA A 228 15.53 -0.99 3.04
CA ALA A 228 15.86 0.19 2.22
C ALA A 228 15.86 -0.11 0.71
N ASP A 229 16.40 -1.26 0.30
CA ASP A 229 16.49 -1.68 -1.11
C ASP A 229 15.18 -2.29 -1.67
N ARG A 230 14.13 -2.36 -0.83
CA ARG A 230 12.83 -2.96 -1.14
C ARG A 230 11.65 -2.05 -0.90
N ILE A 231 11.85 -0.79 -0.51
CA ILE A 231 10.78 0.20 -0.44
C ILE A 231 10.52 0.68 -1.88
N TYR A 232 9.47 0.18 -2.50
CA TYR A 232 9.13 0.50 -3.89
C TYR A 232 8.06 1.56 -4.01
N HIS A 233 7.27 1.73 -2.98
CA HIS A 233 6.25 2.75 -2.85
C HIS A 233 6.11 3.19 -1.39
N VAL A 234 5.54 4.37 -1.18
CA VAL A 234 5.34 4.93 0.16
C VAL A 234 3.94 5.51 0.25
N HIS A 235 3.14 4.98 1.15
CA HIS A 235 1.92 5.61 1.62
C HIS A 235 2.23 6.60 2.74
N MET A 236 1.79 7.81 2.55
CA MET A 236 1.75 8.84 3.57
C MET A 236 0.37 8.78 4.21
N LYS A 237 0.29 8.09 5.34
CA LYS A 237 -0.93 7.84 6.10
C LYS A 237 -0.62 7.93 7.59
N ASP A 238 -1.53 8.46 8.37
CA ASP A 238 -1.33 8.67 9.80
C ASP A 238 -2.39 7.94 10.63
N ALA A 239 -2.00 7.53 11.82
CA ALA A 239 -2.90 6.95 12.80
C ALA A 239 -2.63 7.54 14.18
N TYR A 240 -3.69 7.88 14.87
CA TYR A 240 -3.64 8.29 16.27
C TYR A 240 -3.65 7.05 17.16
N LEU A 241 -2.71 6.96 18.07
CA LEU A 241 -2.69 5.99 19.16
C LEU A 241 -2.97 6.73 20.47
N SER A 242 -3.97 6.26 21.23
CA SER A 242 -4.32 6.85 22.52
C SER A 242 -3.16 6.70 23.52
N PRO A 243 -2.72 7.80 24.15
CA PRO A 243 -1.70 7.73 25.19
C PRO A 243 -2.24 7.17 26.52
N ARG A 244 -3.54 6.89 26.59
CA ARG A 244 -4.22 6.36 27.78
C ARG A 244 -4.93 5.05 27.43
N PRO A 245 -5.09 4.14 28.40
CA PRO A 245 -5.93 2.96 28.24
C PRO A 245 -7.34 3.32 27.75
N THR A 246 -7.90 2.46 26.90
CA THR A 246 -9.24 2.61 26.35
C THR A 246 -10.06 1.33 26.56
N GLU A 247 -11.36 1.37 26.29
CA GLU A 247 -12.24 0.22 26.52
C GLU A 247 -11.95 -0.96 25.59
N ALA A 248 -11.59 -0.70 24.32
CA ALA A 248 -11.42 -1.74 23.31
C ALA A 248 -9.96 -2.19 23.12
N GLY A 249 -8.96 -1.41 23.55
CA GLY A 249 -7.54 -1.71 23.37
C GLY A 249 -7.08 -1.74 21.92
N VAL A 250 -5.87 -2.27 21.69
CA VAL A 250 -5.18 -2.22 20.38
C VAL A 250 -5.84 -3.12 19.34
N PHE A 251 -6.41 -4.24 19.74
CA PHE A 251 -7.13 -5.12 18.82
C PHE A 251 -8.41 -4.50 18.24
N GLY A 252 -8.89 -3.38 18.82
CA GLY A 252 -10.07 -2.68 18.35
C GLY A 252 -11.39 -3.38 18.68
N GLY A 253 -11.36 -4.62 19.14
CA GLY A 253 -12.54 -5.43 19.42
C GLY A 253 -13.41 -5.61 18.17
N HIS A 254 -14.72 -5.71 18.38
CA HIS A 254 -15.73 -5.74 17.31
C HIS A 254 -16.41 -4.37 17.14
N ILE A 255 -15.64 -3.29 17.30
CA ILE A 255 -16.10 -1.90 17.25
C ILE A 255 -15.62 -1.26 15.95
N ASP A 256 -16.49 -0.51 15.28
CA ASP A 256 -16.19 0.16 14.02
C ASP A 256 -15.09 1.23 14.16
N PHE A 257 -14.41 1.52 13.05
CA PHE A 257 -13.51 2.67 12.97
C PHE A 257 -14.25 3.98 13.28
N GLY A 258 -13.57 4.91 13.96
CA GLY A 258 -14.15 6.16 14.40
C GLY A 258 -14.86 6.11 15.76
N ASP A 259 -15.07 4.93 16.37
CA ASP A 259 -15.61 4.82 17.73
C ASP A 259 -14.58 5.25 18.77
N ALA A 260 -14.97 6.15 19.67
CA ALA A 260 -14.08 6.74 20.67
C ALA A 260 -13.53 5.73 21.72
N ARG A 261 -14.10 4.54 21.80
CA ARG A 261 -13.64 3.46 22.70
C ARG A 261 -12.41 2.71 22.16
N ARG A 262 -12.07 2.90 20.89
CA ARG A 262 -10.88 2.28 20.29
C ARG A 262 -9.60 2.93 20.80
N ALA A 263 -8.54 2.13 20.92
CA ALA A 263 -7.22 2.65 21.32
C ALA A 263 -6.56 3.47 20.20
N TRP A 264 -6.96 3.27 18.96
CA TRP A 264 -6.38 3.95 17.80
C TRP A 264 -7.42 4.13 16.69
N ASP A 265 -7.14 5.08 15.82
CA ASP A 265 -7.95 5.38 14.65
C ASP A 265 -7.09 6.09 13.59
N PHE A 266 -7.48 6.01 12.31
CA PHE A 266 -6.80 6.79 11.28
C PHE A 266 -7.09 8.27 11.43
N ARG A 267 -6.10 9.08 11.06
CA ARG A 267 -6.17 10.56 11.10
C ARG A 267 -5.56 11.16 9.85
N SER A 268 -6.07 12.30 9.46
CA SER A 268 -5.39 13.15 8.46
C SER A 268 -3.94 13.39 8.86
N LEU A 269 -3.05 13.43 7.87
CA LEU A 269 -1.59 13.53 8.05
C LEU A 269 -1.18 14.68 8.97
N GLY A 270 -0.33 14.35 9.94
CA GLY A 270 0.16 15.27 10.95
C GLY A 270 -0.79 15.47 12.13
N ARG A 271 -1.89 14.72 12.20
CA ARG A 271 -2.88 14.75 13.28
C ARG A 271 -2.93 13.45 14.09
N GLY A 272 -2.08 12.50 13.74
CA GLY A 272 -1.90 11.22 14.41
C GLY A 272 -0.67 11.16 15.31
N SER A 273 -0.04 10.01 15.32
CA SER A 273 1.09 9.69 16.21
C SER A 273 2.37 9.32 15.46
N VAL A 274 2.37 9.36 14.12
CA VAL A 274 3.55 9.05 13.31
C VAL A 274 4.54 10.23 13.35
N ASP A 275 5.81 9.94 13.67
CA ASP A 275 6.90 10.91 13.51
C ASP A 275 7.37 10.96 12.04
N PHE A 276 6.71 11.78 11.26
CA PHE A 276 7.04 11.93 9.84
C PHE A 276 8.40 12.58 9.58
N GLU A 277 8.94 13.36 10.51
CA GLU A 277 10.31 13.88 10.41
C GLU A 277 11.31 12.71 10.40
N ALA A 278 11.16 11.78 11.36
CA ALA A 278 12.01 10.59 11.41
C ALA A 278 11.83 9.69 10.17
N VAL A 279 10.59 9.54 9.67
CA VAL A 279 10.30 8.82 8.41
C VAL A 279 11.02 9.45 7.22
N MET A 280 10.96 10.79 7.06
CA MET A 280 11.64 11.48 5.95
C MET A 280 13.15 11.30 5.99
N ARG A 281 13.75 11.37 7.17
CA ARG A 281 15.19 11.13 7.33
C ARG A 281 15.56 9.72 6.93
N ALA A 282 14.82 8.72 7.39
CA ALA A 282 15.06 7.32 7.03
C ALA A 282 14.87 7.06 5.52
N LEU A 283 13.86 7.66 4.87
CA LEU A 283 13.68 7.57 3.42
C LEU A 283 14.83 8.24 2.64
N ASN A 284 15.36 9.35 3.16
CA ASN A 284 16.55 10.01 2.60
C ASN A 284 17.78 9.11 2.70
N ASP A 285 18.02 8.53 3.88
CA ASP A 285 19.14 7.63 4.13
C ASP A 285 19.04 6.34 3.28
N ALA A 286 17.83 5.85 3.07
CA ALA A 286 17.54 4.73 2.16
C ALA A 286 17.69 5.08 0.67
N GLY A 287 17.88 6.36 0.32
CA GLY A 287 17.95 6.81 -1.07
C GLY A 287 16.63 6.69 -1.83
N TYR A 288 15.49 6.69 -1.14
CA TYR A 288 14.19 6.62 -1.80
C TYR A 288 13.88 7.89 -2.58
N THR A 289 13.60 7.74 -3.87
CA THR A 289 13.29 8.85 -4.80
C THR A 289 11.90 8.75 -5.43
N GLY A 290 11.13 7.73 -5.06
CA GLY A 290 9.78 7.51 -5.55
C GLY A 290 8.78 8.54 -5.00
N PRO A 291 7.49 8.43 -5.41
CA PRO A 291 6.45 9.33 -4.94
C PRO A 291 6.14 9.14 -3.45
N LEU A 292 5.66 10.21 -2.82
CA LEU A 292 5.03 10.18 -1.50
C LEU A 292 3.51 10.19 -1.74
N SER A 293 2.88 9.03 -1.63
CA SER A 293 1.47 8.84 -1.99
C SER A 293 0.59 9.03 -0.76
N VAL A 294 -0.24 10.05 -0.75
CA VAL A 294 -1.20 10.27 0.34
C VAL A 294 -2.33 9.26 0.21
N GLU A 295 -2.41 8.34 1.16
CA GLU A 295 -3.60 7.54 1.43
C GLU A 295 -4.38 8.22 2.54
N TRP A 296 -5.41 8.98 2.18
CA TRP A 296 -6.11 9.79 3.14
C TRP A 296 -7.29 9.05 3.77
N GLU A 297 -7.25 8.89 5.09
CA GLU A 297 -8.33 8.33 5.89
C GLU A 297 -8.49 9.12 7.19
N ASP A 298 -9.68 9.65 7.43
CA ASP A 298 -10.11 10.22 8.71
C ASP A 298 -11.64 10.26 8.74
N GLY A 299 -12.24 9.39 9.54
CA GLY A 299 -13.70 9.26 9.61
C GLY A 299 -14.43 10.46 10.24
N LYS A 300 -13.68 11.46 10.76
CA LYS A 300 -14.25 12.64 11.43
C LYS A 300 -13.86 13.96 10.77
N MET A 301 -13.27 13.91 9.58
CA MET A 301 -12.88 15.09 8.82
C MET A 301 -13.48 15.04 7.41
N ASP A 302 -13.80 16.19 6.85
CA ASP A 302 -14.16 16.30 5.43
C ASP A 302 -12.98 15.87 4.56
N ARG A 303 -13.22 14.92 3.65
CA ARG A 303 -12.15 14.30 2.87
C ARG A 303 -11.45 15.26 1.91
N GLU A 304 -12.15 16.25 1.36
CA GLU A 304 -11.53 17.22 0.45
C GLU A 304 -10.66 18.22 1.21
N HIS A 305 -11.12 18.64 2.40
CA HIS A 305 -10.31 19.44 3.30
C HIS A 305 -9.05 18.68 3.71
N GLY A 306 -9.21 17.45 4.18
CA GLY A 306 -8.10 16.63 4.66
C GLY A 306 -7.09 16.26 3.56
N ALA A 307 -7.54 15.89 2.37
CA ALA A 307 -6.65 15.58 1.26
C ALA A 307 -5.82 16.79 0.79
N ARG A 308 -6.41 18.00 0.81
CA ARG A 308 -5.69 19.24 0.51
C ARG A 308 -4.66 19.58 1.60
N GLU A 309 -5.05 19.47 2.86
CA GLU A 309 -4.16 19.67 4.02
C GLU A 309 -2.99 18.69 3.99
N ALA A 310 -3.27 17.40 3.70
CA ALA A 310 -2.27 16.35 3.61
C ALA A 310 -1.23 16.62 2.51
N CYS A 311 -1.67 17.06 1.33
CA CYS A 311 -0.74 17.45 0.26
C CYS A 311 0.22 18.57 0.72
N ALA A 312 -0.33 19.61 1.33
CA ALA A 312 0.47 20.73 1.83
C ALA A 312 1.42 20.30 2.97
N PHE A 313 0.97 19.37 3.83
CA PHE A 313 1.78 18.82 4.90
C PHE A 313 2.99 18.05 4.36
N VAL A 314 2.78 17.11 3.42
CA VAL A 314 3.85 16.33 2.82
C VAL A 314 4.86 17.21 2.09
N ARG A 315 4.40 18.20 1.32
CA ARG A 315 5.30 19.14 0.63
C ARG A 315 6.20 19.93 1.58
N ARG A 316 5.69 20.30 2.73
CA ARG A 316 6.45 21.04 3.75
C ARG A 316 7.48 20.16 4.45
N LEU A 317 7.17 18.87 4.54
CA LEU A 317 7.96 17.88 5.24
C LEU A 317 9.09 17.30 4.37
N ASP A 318 8.90 17.22 3.04
CA ASP A 318 9.90 16.65 2.14
C ASP A 318 11.06 17.63 1.93
N PHE A 319 12.26 17.19 2.26
CA PHE A 319 13.50 17.94 2.10
C PHE A 319 14.59 17.10 1.45
N PRO A 320 15.44 17.68 0.59
CA PRO A 320 16.58 17.00 0.01
C PRO A 320 17.70 16.82 1.05
N THR A 321 18.51 15.76 0.90
CA THR A 321 19.75 15.62 1.64
C THR A 321 20.74 16.71 1.26
N SER A 322 21.64 17.09 2.18
CA SER A 322 22.75 17.98 1.86
C SER A 322 23.69 17.33 0.85
N ALA A 323 24.05 18.08 -0.20
CA ALA A 323 25.07 17.66 -1.15
C ALA A 323 26.51 17.97 -0.67
N ILE A 324 26.66 18.70 0.42
CA ILE A 324 27.93 19.18 0.95
C ILE A 324 27.98 18.79 2.43
N ALA A 325 29.11 18.23 2.86
CA ALA A 325 29.35 17.95 4.27
C ALA A 325 29.28 19.24 5.10
N PHE A 326 28.68 19.18 6.28
CA PHE A 326 28.51 20.31 7.18
C PHE A 326 29.82 21.06 7.46
N ASP A 327 30.94 20.33 7.54
CA ASP A 327 32.26 20.79 7.87
C ASP A 327 33.21 20.87 6.67
N ALA A 328 32.70 20.75 5.44
CA ALA A 328 33.49 20.79 4.21
C ALA A 328 34.41 22.04 4.10
N ALA A 329 34.00 23.14 4.73
CA ALA A 329 34.81 24.34 4.79
C ALA A 329 36.11 24.20 5.62
N PHE A 330 36.17 23.17 6.48
CA PHE A 330 37.31 22.89 7.35
C PHE A 330 38.18 21.74 6.82
N GLU A 331 37.74 21.01 5.77
CA GLU A 331 38.57 20.01 5.11
C GLU A 331 39.79 20.74 4.48
N ARG A 332 40.98 20.48 5.03
CA ARG A 332 42.23 20.97 4.48
C ARG A 332 42.46 20.32 3.11
N LYS A 333 42.61 21.15 2.08
CA LYS A 333 43.07 20.74 0.76
C LYS A 333 44.49 20.18 0.84
#